data_b26d8e0cb50646fca9c52db87990964a
#
_entry.id   b26d8e0cb50646fca9c52db87990964a
#
_cell.length_a   1.000
_cell.length_b   1.000
_cell.length_c   1.000
_cell.angle_alpha   90.00
_cell.angle_beta   90.00
_cell.angle_gamma   90.00
#
_symmetry.space_group_name_H-M   'P 1'
#
loop_
_entity.id
_entity.type
_entity.pdbx_description
1 polymer ?
#
loop_
_entity_poly.entity_id
_entity_poly.type
_entity_poly.pdbx_seq_one_letter_code
_entity_poly.pdbx_strand_id
1 'polypeptide(L)'
;MYEKEKEEIIKAALLLKEYRLISLSGGNVSIRTPEGHVIATPSGMLYETMVADDAVVLDIEGNTIEGKRKVSVDIEAILYILKNMPEVNAVIHTHQVYASAVGLVEDVLPAAVTTLPNACLGPVTVAPFSSAASLEMGITAVKYINNKRAVILKNHGVIAVGGTLKEALYSAIYLEDAAKTYIMAKAIGVPAILTEEQVEEAVGKFKPGAYGQH
;
A
#
# COMPACT_ATOMS: atom_id res chain seq x y z
N MET A 1 -0.73 -24.23 6.32
CA MET A 1 0.56 -23.55 5.98
C MET A 1 0.51 -22.11 6.43
N TYR A 2 1.62 -21.51 6.93
CA TYR A 2 1.76 -20.04 7.15
C TYR A 2 0.70 -19.42 8.09
N GLU A 3 0.33 -20.09 9.16
CA GLU A 3 -0.70 -19.62 10.09
C GLU A 3 -0.40 -18.24 10.67
N LYS A 4 0.87 -18.02 11.07
CA LYS A 4 1.32 -16.74 11.62
C LYS A 4 1.22 -15.61 10.60
N GLU A 5 1.69 -15.84 9.39
CA GLU A 5 1.67 -14.87 8.29
C GLU A 5 0.24 -14.53 7.86
N LYS A 6 -0.66 -15.51 7.85
CA LYS A 6 -2.09 -15.32 7.60
C LYS A 6 -2.74 -14.44 8.68
N GLU A 7 -2.44 -14.69 9.95
CA GLU A 7 -2.89 -13.82 11.04
C GLU A 7 -2.33 -12.39 10.92
N GLU A 8 -1.06 -12.25 10.49
CA GLU A 8 -0.43 -10.93 10.34
C GLU A 8 -1.12 -10.09 9.25
N ILE A 9 -1.47 -10.66 8.10
CA ILE A 9 -2.20 -9.91 7.05
C ILE A 9 -3.62 -9.52 7.50
N ILE A 10 -4.30 -10.35 8.29
CA ILE A 10 -5.61 -10.04 8.86
C ILE A 10 -5.50 -8.89 9.87
N LYS A 11 -4.52 -8.95 10.78
CA LYS A 11 -4.25 -7.86 11.74
C LYS A 11 -3.94 -6.54 11.02
N ALA A 12 -3.14 -6.59 9.96
CA ALA A 12 -2.86 -5.41 9.14
C ALA A 12 -4.13 -4.86 8.47
N ALA A 13 -4.98 -5.71 7.91
CA ALA A 13 -6.23 -5.29 7.29
C ALA A 13 -7.22 -4.69 8.30
N LEU A 14 -7.30 -5.23 9.52
CA LEU A 14 -8.10 -4.64 10.61
C LEU A 14 -7.58 -3.26 11.02
N LEU A 15 -6.24 -3.09 11.09
CA LEU A 15 -5.62 -1.80 11.40
C LEU A 15 -5.90 -0.78 10.29
N LEU A 16 -5.83 -1.17 9.00
CA LEU A 16 -6.23 -0.30 7.89
C LEU A 16 -7.69 0.16 7.98
N LYS A 17 -8.59 -0.70 8.47
CA LYS A 17 -9.99 -0.31 8.77
C LYS A 17 -10.08 0.67 9.94
N GLU A 18 -9.37 0.43 11.02
CA GLU A 18 -9.32 1.33 12.18
C GLU A 18 -8.88 2.74 11.77
N TYR A 19 -7.86 2.83 10.91
CA TYR A 19 -7.39 4.08 10.30
C TYR A 19 -8.28 4.60 9.15
N ARG A 20 -9.39 3.91 8.83
CA ARG A 20 -10.36 4.29 7.78
C ARG A 20 -9.79 4.34 6.36
N LEU A 21 -8.77 3.54 6.08
CA LEU A 21 -8.20 3.41 4.74
C LEU A 21 -8.97 2.38 3.90
N ILE A 22 -9.75 1.54 4.56
CA ILE A 22 -10.59 0.50 3.94
C ILE A 22 -12.04 0.68 4.40
N SER A 23 -12.96 0.66 3.45
CA SER A 23 -14.40 0.62 3.68
C SER A 23 -14.95 -0.77 3.35
N LEU A 24 -15.71 -1.35 4.28
CA LEU A 24 -16.29 -2.70 4.13
C LEU A 24 -15.22 -3.76 3.82
N SER A 25 -15.28 -4.36 2.63
CA SER A 25 -14.35 -5.36 2.10
C SER A 25 -13.44 -4.82 0.98
N GLY A 26 -13.39 -3.49 0.82
CA GLY A 26 -12.56 -2.84 -0.18
C GLY A 26 -11.07 -2.91 0.17
N GLY A 27 -10.22 -2.97 -0.86
CA GLY A 27 -8.79 -3.13 -0.68
C GLY A 27 -8.36 -4.57 -0.37
N ASN A 28 -7.07 -4.78 -0.21
CA ASN A 28 -6.47 -6.08 0.08
C ASN A 28 -5.07 -5.94 0.69
N VAL A 29 -4.61 -7.02 1.34
CA VAL A 29 -3.27 -7.15 1.90
C VAL A 29 -2.67 -8.45 1.38
N SER A 30 -1.45 -8.37 0.89
CA SER A 30 -0.72 -9.53 0.37
C SER A 30 0.75 -9.47 0.78
N ILE A 31 1.33 -10.64 1.07
CA ILE A 31 2.76 -10.78 1.39
C ILE A 31 3.36 -11.92 0.60
N ARG A 32 4.65 -11.81 0.29
CA ARG A 32 5.47 -12.90 -0.26
C ARG A 32 6.28 -13.52 0.86
N THR A 33 6.23 -14.84 0.98
CA THR A 33 7.02 -15.59 1.96
C THR A 33 8.45 -15.81 1.47
N PRO A 34 9.39 -16.18 2.36
CA PRO A 34 10.76 -16.52 1.96
C PRO A 34 10.86 -17.65 0.93
N GLU A 35 9.88 -18.56 0.92
CA GLU A 35 9.79 -19.67 -0.05
C GLU A 35 9.26 -19.23 -1.42
N GLY A 36 8.83 -17.95 -1.54
CA GLY A 36 8.31 -17.38 -2.77
C GLY A 36 6.79 -17.53 -2.96
N HIS A 37 6.06 -18.08 -1.99
CA HIS A 37 4.61 -18.14 -2.04
C HIS A 37 4.00 -16.77 -1.70
N VAL A 38 2.80 -16.51 -2.19
CA VAL A 38 2.06 -15.27 -1.93
C VAL A 38 0.84 -15.60 -1.06
N ILE A 39 0.72 -14.93 0.08
CA ILE A 39 -0.44 -15.03 0.95
C ILE A 39 -1.27 -13.77 0.75
N ALA A 40 -2.54 -13.91 0.42
CA ALA A 40 -3.42 -12.79 0.10
C ALA A 40 -4.76 -12.91 0.82
N THR A 41 -5.35 -11.76 1.14
CA THR A 41 -6.72 -11.69 1.65
C THR A 41 -7.73 -12.12 0.58
N PRO A 42 -8.82 -12.81 0.96
CA PRO A 42 -9.85 -13.25 0.02
C PRO A 42 -10.69 -12.06 -0.50
N SER A 43 -11.34 -12.28 -1.63
CA SER A 43 -12.24 -11.29 -2.25
C SER A 43 -13.55 -11.15 -1.48
N GLY A 44 -14.00 -9.90 -1.25
CA GLY A 44 -15.35 -9.58 -0.82
C GLY A 44 -15.72 -9.99 0.60
N MET A 45 -14.75 -10.36 1.43
CA MET A 45 -14.97 -10.76 2.83
C MET A 45 -14.73 -9.59 3.79
N LEU A 46 -15.58 -9.44 4.81
CA LEU A 46 -15.36 -8.46 5.87
C LEU A 46 -14.18 -8.90 6.75
N TYR A 47 -13.23 -8.02 6.98
CA TYR A 47 -12.03 -8.33 7.74
C TYR A 47 -12.30 -8.69 9.20
N GLU A 48 -13.38 -8.18 9.78
CA GLU A 48 -13.79 -8.46 11.17
C GLU A 48 -14.24 -9.92 11.39
N THR A 49 -14.65 -10.58 10.32
CA THR A 49 -15.11 -11.99 10.37
C THR A 49 -14.09 -12.97 9.81
N MET A 50 -12.97 -12.44 9.32
CA MET A 50 -11.93 -13.23 8.66
C MET A 50 -11.10 -14.01 9.70
N VAL A 51 -10.83 -15.26 9.40
CA VAL A 51 -9.92 -16.13 10.16
C VAL A 51 -8.76 -16.56 9.24
N ALA A 52 -7.69 -17.09 9.83
CA ALA A 52 -6.49 -17.48 9.08
C ALA A 52 -6.79 -18.45 7.91
N ASP A 53 -7.72 -19.37 8.10
CA ASP A 53 -8.15 -20.32 7.06
C ASP A 53 -8.85 -19.68 5.86
N ASP A 54 -9.29 -18.45 5.96
CA ASP A 54 -9.89 -17.69 4.85
C ASP A 54 -8.83 -17.11 3.91
N ALA A 55 -7.60 -16.87 4.38
CA ALA A 55 -6.50 -16.38 3.57
C ALA A 55 -6.09 -17.42 2.53
N VAL A 56 -5.72 -16.95 1.33
CA VAL A 56 -5.37 -17.80 0.19
C VAL A 56 -3.86 -17.79 -0.01
N VAL A 57 -3.26 -18.98 -0.17
CA VAL A 57 -1.84 -19.13 -0.50
C VAL A 57 -1.72 -19.50 -1.98
N LEU A 58 -0.88 -18.77 -2.68
CA LEU A 58 -0.65 -18.91 -4.13
C LEU A 58 0.85 -19.13 -4.38
N ASP A 59 1.17 -19.74 -5.51
CA ASP A 59 2.50 -19.56 -6.09
C ASP A 59 2.60 -18.19 -6.78
N ILE A 60 3.80 -17.82 -7.18
CA ILE A 60 4.03 -16.52 -7.84
C ILE A 60 3.38 -16.46 -9.24
N GLU A 61 2.99 -17.58 -9.82
CA GLU A 61 2.26 -17.65 -11.09
C GLU A 61 0.74 -17.49 -10.91
N GLY A 62 0.26 -17.49 -9.64
CA GLY A 62 -1.15 -17.28 -9.31
C GLY A 62 -1.95 -18.57 -9.14
N ASN A 63 -1.29 -19.74 -9.16
CA ASN A 63 -1.97 -21.00 -8.87
C ASN A 63 -2.20 -21.13 -7.37
N THR A 64 -3.42 -21.49 -6.96
CA THR A 64 -3.75 -21.71 -5.56
C THR A 64 -3.07 -22.97 -5.02
N ILE A 65 -2.25 -22.79 -3.98
CA ILE A 65 -1.60 -23.88 -3.23
C ILE A 65 -2.49 -24.31 -2.06
N GLU A 66 -3.04 -23.34 -1.32
CA GLU A 66 -3.91 -23.57 -0.17
C GLU A 66 -4.97 -22.47 -0.07
N GLY A 67 -6.19 -22.87 0.34
CA GLY A 67 -7.30 -21.95 0.56
C GLY A 67 -8.55 -22.40 -0.18
N LYS A 68 -9.73 -22.07 0.39
CA LYS A 68 -11.05 -22.41 -0.16
C LYS A 68 -11.78 -21.18 -0.73
N ARG A 69 -11.26 -19.99 -0.44
CA ARG A 69 -11.86 -18.71 -0.87
C ARG A 69 -11.34 -18.30 -2.23
N LYS A 70 -12.11 -17.45 -2.92
CA LYS A 70 -11.60 -16.72 -4.08
C LYS A 70 -10.64 -15.65 -3.58
N VAL A 71 -9.45 -15.58 -4.17
CA VAL A 71 -8.48 -14.52 -3.90
C VAL A 71 -9.02 -13.17 -4.39
N SER A 72 -8.44 -12.07 -3.89
CA SER A 72 -8.76 -10.70 -4.33
C SER A 72 -8.77 -10.60 -5.86
N VAL A 73 -9.71 -9.81 -6.39
CA VAL A 73 -9.80 -9.54 -7.84
C VAL A 73 -8.56 -8.82 -8.39
N ASP A 74 -7.80 -8.15 -7.54
CA ASP A 74 -6.58 -7.43 -7.91
C ASP A 74 -5.32 -8.31 -7.94
N ILE A 75 -5.48 -9.63 -7.81
CA ILE A 75 -4.32 -10.54 -7.64
C ILE A 75 -3.34 -10.47 -8.82
N GLU A 76 -3.80 -10.28 -10.05
CA GLU A 76 -2.91 -10.16 -11.21
C GLU A 76 -1.98 -8.94 -11.08
N ALA A 77 -2.52 -7.81 -10.63
CA ALA A 77 -1.73 -6.61 -10.37
C ALA A 77 -0.72 -6.83 -9.23
N ILE A 78 -1.14 -7.48 -8.14
CA ILE A 78 -0.29 -7.78 -6.98
C ILE A 78 0.87 -8.69 -7.39
N LEU A 79 0.59 -9.77 -8.10
CA LEU A 79 1.62 -10.69 -8.58
C LEU A 79 2.58 -10.02 -9.55
N TYR A 80 2.07 -9.13 -10.43
CA TYR A 80 2.94 -8.34 -11.31
C TYR A 80 3.89 -7.43 -10.53
N ILE A 81 3.40 -6.74 -9.50
CA ILE A 81 4.23 -5.90 -8.62
C ILE A 81 5.31 -6.76 -7.95
N LEU A 82 4.93 -7.87 -7.32
CA LEU A 82 5.87 -8.77 -6.64
C LEU A 82 6.91 -9.39 -7.58
N LYS A 83 6.56 -9.68 -8.84
CA LYS A 83 7.49 -10.19 -9.87
C LYS A 83 8.49 -9.14 -10.33
N ASN A 84 8.07 -7.89 -10.47
CA ASN A 84 8.88 -6.82 -11.07
C ASN A 84 9.57 -5.91 -10.05
N MET A 85 9.31 -6.11 -8.76
CA MET A 85 9.96 -5.42 -7.64
C MET A 85 10.49 -6.46 -6.63
N PRO A 86 11.67 -7.04 -6.88
CA PRO A 86 12.20 -8.16 -6.07
C PRO A 86 12.46 -7.79 -4.60
N GLU A 87 12.68 -6.51 -4.30
CA GLU A 87 12.85 -5.97 -2.95
C GLU A 87 11.51 -5.85 -2.17
N VAL A 88 10.37 -5.93 -2.86
CA VAL A 88 9.05 -5.83 -2.27
C VAL A 88 8.56 -7.21 -1.85
N ASN A 89 8.18 -7.37 -0.58
CA ASN A 89 7.56 -8.59 -0.05
C ASN A 89 6.16 -8.36 0.53
N ALA A 90 5.67 -7.12 0.53
CA ALA A 90 4.30 -6.80 0.94
C ALA A 90 3.68 -5.77 -0.01
N VAL A 91 2.43 -6.01 -0.37
CA VAL A 91 1.61 -5.11 -1.19
C VAL A 91 0.28 -4.90 -0.49
N ILE A 92 -0.09 -3.64 -0.30
CA ILE A 92 -1.36 -3.21 0.27
C ILE A 92 -2.07 -2.32 -0.75
N HIS A 93 -3.31 -2.67 -1.07
CA HIS A 93 -4.20 -1.82 -1.86
C HIS A 93 -5.31 -1.27 -0.96
N THR A 94 -5.58 0.03 -1.06
CA THR A 94 -6.60 0.73 -0.28
C THR A 94 -7.36 1.74 -1.12
N HIS A 95 -8.59 2.08 -0.67
CA HIS A 95 -9.41 3.15 -1.26
C HIS A 95 -9.48 4.36 -0.33
N GLN A 96 -8.33 4.82 0.16
CA GLN A 96 -8.21 5.89 1.12
C GLN A 96 -8.67 7.24 0.54
N VAL A 97 -9.39 8.02 1.36
CA VAL A 97 -10.18 9.16 0.89
C VAL A 97 -9.31 10.36 0.48
N TYR A 98 -8.36 10.74 1.36
CA TYR A 98 -7.59 11.97 1.15
C TYR A 98 -6.53 11.80 0.07
N ALA A 99 -5.84 10.66 0.03
CA ALA A 99 -4.90 10.38 -1.06
C ALA A 99 -5.61 10.29 -2.41
N SER A 100 -6.79 9.66 -2.46
CA SER A 100 -7.60 9.63 -3.68
C SER A 100 -8.06 11.03 -4.10
N ALA A 101 -8.45 11.88 -3.16
CA ALA A 101 -8.83 13.27 -3.45
C ALA A 101 -7.65 14.08 -4.03
N VAL A 102 -6.44 13.90 -3.52
CA VAL A 102 -5.22 14.47 -4.12
C VAL A 102 -5.06 13.98 -5.56
N GLY A 103 -5.22 12.67 -5.80
CA GLY A 103 -5.10 12.08 -7.13
C GLY A 103 -6.10 12.58 -8.17
N LEU A 104 -7.20 13.22 -7.75
CA LEU A 104 -8.18 13.83 -8.67
C LEU A 104 -7.71 15.18 -9.23
N VAL A 105 -6.82 15.89 -8.52
CA VAL A 105 -6.47 17.30 -8.83
C VAL A 105 -4.98 17.55 -8.98
N GLU A 106 -4.14 16.65 -8.50
CA GLU A 106 -2.67 16.77 -8.55
C GLU A 106 -2.07 15.56 -9.31
N ASP A 107 -0.85 15.72 -9.78
CA ASP A 107 -0.05 14.62 -10.35
C ASP A 107 0.99 14.07 -9.36
N VAL A 108 1.19 14.76 -8.23
CA VAL A 108 2.10 14.37 -7.15
C VAL A 108 1.55 14.87 -5.82
N LEU A 109 1.55 14.04 -4.78
CA LEU A 109 1.44 14.52 -3.40
C LEU A 109 2.83 14.96 -2.95
N PRO A 110 3.07 16.26 -2.76
CA PRO A 110 4.38 16.77 -2.35
C PRO A 110 4.68 16.44 -0.90
N ALA A 111 5.95 16.38 -0.54
CA ALA A 111 6.39 16.20 0.83
C ALA A 111 6.20 17.50 1.64
N ALA A 112 5.01 17.74 2.15
CA ALA A 112 4.68 18.87 3.02
C ALA A 112 4.91 18.60 4.51
N VAL A 113 4.99 17.33 4.90
CA VAL A 113 5.26 16.88 6.28
C VAL A 113 6.32 15.78 6.28
N THR A 114 7.18 15.75 7.28
CA THR A 114 8.34 14.83 7.35
C THR A 114 7.95 13.35 7.44
N THR A 115 6.75 13.04 7.92
CA THR A 115 6.24 11.67 8.01
C THR A 115 6.05 11.02 6.64
N LEU A 116 5.73 11.80 5.59
CA LEU A 116 5.58 11.26 4.24
C LEU A 116 6.92 10.72 3.69
N PRO A 117 8.01 11.50 3.60
CA PRO A 117 9.28 10.97 3.13
C PRO A 117 9.84 9.86 4.02
N ASN A 118 9.59 9.88 5.32
CA ASN A 118 10.02 8.81 6.21
C ASN A 118 9.36 7.46 5.87
N ALA A 119 8.05 7.46 5.62
CA ALA A 119 7.30 6.25 5.33
C ALA A 119 7.38 5.85 3.85
N CYS A 120 7.17 6.82 2.94
CA CYS A 120 7.05 6.57 1.50
C CYS A 120 8.35 6.82 0.72
N LEU A 121 9.44 7.24 1.37
CA LEU A 121 10.74 7.56 0.75
C LEU A 121 10.70 8.81 -0.16
N GLY A 122 9.81 9.75 0.11
CA GLY A 122 9.70 11.02 -0.61
C GLY A 122 8.28 11.41 -1.01
N PRO A 123 8.11 12.37 -1.92
CA PRO A 123 6.82 12.71 -2.51
C PRO A 123 6.24 11.49 -3.26
N VAL A 124 4.91 11.42 -3.36
CA VAL A 124 4.21 10.27 -3.93
C VAL A 124 3.53 10.66 -5.24
N THR A 125 3.89 9.97 -6.31
CA THR A 125 3.36 10.19 -7.65
C THR A 125 1.91 9.72 -7.78
N VAL A 126 1.13 10.43 -8.59
CA VAL A 126 -0.18 9.99 -9.05
C VAL A 126 -0.01 9.31 -10.40
N ALA A 127 -0.28 8.02 -10.47
CA ALA A 127 -0.26 7.27 -11.72
C ALA A 127 -1.53 7.58 -12.53
N PRO A 128 -1.47 7.56 -13.87
CA PRO A 128 -2.67 7.72 -14.71
C PRO A 128 -3.70 6.62 -14.41
N PHE A 129 -4.94 6.87 -14.85
CA PHE A 129 -6.02 5.89 -14.71
C PHE A 129 -5.64 4.56 -15.37
N SER A 130 -5.92 3.49 -14.66
CA SER A 130 -5.92 2.11 -15.16
C SER A 130 -7.17 1.39 -14.62
N SER A 131 -7.66 0.41 -15.37
CA SER A 131 -8.84 -0.36 -14.94
C SER A 131 -8.56 -1.10 -13.64
N ALA A 132 -9.51 -1.05 -12.70
CA ALA A 132 -9.45 -1.88 -11.49
C ALA A 132 -9.45 -3.38 -11.84
N ALA A 133 -8.92 -4.20 -10.96
CA ALA A 133 -8.87 -5.67 -11.11
C ALA A 133 -8.22 -6.11 -12.44
N SER A 134 -7.19 -5.41 -12.90
CA SER A 134 -6.50 -5.70 -14.15
C SER A 134 -4.98 -5.75 -13.98
N LEU A 135 -4.32 -6.48 -14.85
CA LEU A 135 -2.86 -6.50 -14.96
C LEU A 135 -2.28 -5.08 -15.21
N GLU A 136 -3.01 -4.24 -15.98
CA GLU A 136 -2.60 -2.87 -16.29
C GLU A 136 -2.41 -2.03 -15.01
N MET A 137 -3.23 -2.25 -13.98
CA MET A 137 -3.08 -1.59 -12.68
C MET A 137 -1.71 -1.89 -12.07
N GLY A 138 -1.24 -3.13 -12.12
CA GLY A 138 0.07 -3.54 -11.65
C GLY A 138 1.22 -2.94 -12.47
N ILE A 139 1.11 -2.98 -13.80
CA ILE A 139 2.09 -2.38 -14.72
C ILE A 139 2.22 -0.88 -14.45
N THR A 140 1.09 -0.20 -14.33
CA THR A 140 1.03 1.24 -14.06
C THR A 140 1.62 1.57 -12.68
N ALA A 141 1.27 0.80 -11.64
CA ALA A 141 1.83 0.99 -10.30
C ALA A 141 3.36 0.87 -10.31
N VAL A 142 3.92 -0.18 -10.88
CA VAL A 142 5.38 -0.39 -10.97
C VAL A 142 6.06 0.74 -11.74
N LYS A 143 5.47 1.19 -12.83
CA LYS A 143 6.03 2.27 -13.66
C LYS A 143 6.11 3.61 -12.93
N TYR A 144 5.12 3.93 -12.09
CA TYR A 144 4.98 5.26 -11.48
C TYR A 144 5.41 5.33 -10.02
N ILE A 145 5.69 4.21 -9.36
CA ILE A 145 6.12 4.19 -7.96
C ILE A 145 7.53 4.79 -7.74
N ASN A 146 8.40 4.79 -8.78
CA ASN A 146 9.69 5.49 -8.80
C ASN A 146 10.58 5.20 -7.58
N ASN A 147 10.79 3.94 -7.22
CA ASN A 147 11.58 3.52 -6.04
C ASN A 147 11.04 4.09 -4.71
N LYS A 148 9.77 4.48 -4.68
CA LYS A 148 9.05 4.88 -3.47
C LYS A 148 8.28 3.68 -2.91
N ARG A 149 7.62 3.87 -1.76
CA ARG A 149 6.82 2.83 -1.12
C ARG A 149 5.32 2.99 -1.34
N ALA A 150 4.91 3.99 -2.11
CA ALA A 150 3.50 4.17 -2.46
C ALA A 150 3.34 4.86 -3.81
N VAL A 151 2.20 4.63 -4.43
CA VAL A 151 1.70 5.34 -5.61
C VAL A 151 0.20 5.53 -5.49
N ILE A 152 -0.29 6.72 -5.82
CA ILE A 152 -1.71 7.01 -5.90
C ILE A 152 -2.18 6.63 -7.31
N LEU A 153 -3.26 5.86 -7.39
CA LEU A 153 -3.90 5.46 -8.65
C LEU A 153 -5.02 6.46 -8.95
N LYS A 154 -4.92 7.20 -10.06
CA LYS A 154 -5.90 8.22 -10.45
C LYS A 154 -7.31 7.62 -10.54
N ASN A 155 -8.30 8.25 -9.90
CA ASN A 155 -9.70 7.80 -9.84
C ASN A 155 -9.94 6.42 -9.21
N HIS A 156 -8.99 5.90 -8.41
CA HIS A 156 -9.14 4.57 -7.83
C HIS A 156 -8.76 4.54 -6.33
N GLY A 157 -7.49 4.61 -6.01
CA GLY A 157 -7.01 4.45 -4.63
C GLY A 157 -5.48 4.50 -4.56
N VAL A 158 -4.90 3.63 -3.77
CA VAL A 158 -3.46 3.60 -3.48
C VAL A 158 -2.92 2.17 -3.55
N ILE A 159 -1.72 2.02 -4.07
CA ILE A 159 -0.85 0.86 -3.83
C ILE A 159 0.28 1.32 -2.91
N ALA A 160 0.43 0.64 -1.77
CA ALA A 160 1.56 0.79 -0.88
C ALA A 160 2.36 -0.52 -0.83
N VAL A 161 3.70 -0.41 -0.84
CA VAL A 161 4.60 -1.57 -0.89
C VAL A 161 5.70 -1.46 0.17
N GLY A 162 6.31 -2.59 0.50
CA GLY A 162 7.45 -2.62 1.42
C GLY A 162 8.22 -3.94 1.34
N GLY A 163 9.46 -3.94 1.81
CA GLY A 163 10.22 -5.16 2.05
C GLY A 163 9.66 -5.99 3.20
N THR A 164 8.81 -5.37 4.04
CA THR A 164 8.05 -6.01 5.12
C THR A 164 6.60 -5.50 5.11
N LEU A 165 5.69 -6.29 5.71
CA LEU A 165 4.29 -5.88 5.90
C LEU A 165 4.17 -4.58 6.70
N LYS A 166 5.01 -4.40 7.72
CA LYS A 166 5.06 -3.18 8.54
C LYS A 166 5.40 -1.94 7.70
N GLU A 167 6.37 -2.03 6.79
CA GLU A 167 6.74 -0.92 5.91
C GLU A 167 5.60 -0.53 4.95
N ALA A 168 4.94 -1.52 4.33
CA ALA A 168 3.79 -1.26 3.46
C ALA A 168 2.62 -0.63 4.24
N LEU A 169 2.34 -1.14 5.45
CA LEU A 169 1.29 -0.63 6.33
C LEU A 169 1.53 0.82 6.74
N TYR A 170 2.76 1.13 7.18
CA TYR A 170 3.13 2.49 7.57
C TYR A 170 3.08 3.45 6.38
N SER A 171 3.51 2.99 5.19
CA SER A 171 3.41 3.79 3.98
C SER A 171 1.97 4.14 3.65
N ALA A 172 1.04 3.19 3.74
CA ALA A 172 -0.37 3.43 3.49
C ALA A 172 -0.96 4.45 4.50
N ILE A 173 -0.68 4.27 5.80
CA ILE A 173 -1.25 5.12 6.86
C ILE A 173 -0.69 6.55 6.79
N TYR A 174 0.63 6.71 6.74
CA TYR A 174 1.24 8.04 6.71
C TYR A 174 1.02 8.79 5.39
N LEU A 175 0.79 8.07 4.28
CA LEU A 175 0.34 8.68 3.03
C LEU A 175 -1.01 9.38 3.22
N GLU A 176 -1.98 8.71 3.85
CA GLU A 176 -3.30 9.27 4.09
C GLU A 176 -3.25 10.49 5.02
N ASP A 177 -2.49 10.41 6.12
CA ASP A 177 -2.31 11.54 7.04
C ASP A 177 -1.64 12.74 6.36
N ALA A 178 -0.63 12.49 5.52
CA ALA A 178 0.04 13.54 4.77
C ALA A 178 -0.88 14.16 3.73
N ALA A 179 -1.66 13.36 3.01
CA ALA A 179 -2.66 13.84 2.05
C ALA A 179 -3.74 14.69 2.72
N LYS A 180 -4.25 14.24 3.87
CA LYS A 180 -5.21 14.99 4.68
C LYS A 180 -4.63 16.35 5.11
N THR A 181 -3.42 16.35 5.66
CA THR A 181 -2.74 17.58 6.08
C THR A 181 -2.53 18.54 4.92
N TYR A 182 -2.09 18.02 3.77
CA TYR A 182 -1.87 18.82 2.56
C TYR A 182 -3.16 19.48 2.06
N ILE A 183 -4.27 18.72 1.98
CA ILE A 183 -5.58 19.25 1.56
C ILE A 183 -6.05 20.35 2.52
N MET A 184 -5.93 20.13 3.84
CA MET A 184 -6.33 21.12 4.83
C MET A 184 -5.48 22.39 4.75
N ALA A 185 -4.17 22.27 4.54
CA ALA A 185 -3.30 23.41 4.34
C ALA A 185 -3.64 24.21 3.06
N LYS A 186 -3.93 23.50 1.95
CA LYS A 186 -4.40 24.17 0.70
C LYS A 186 -5.72 24.92 0.87
N ALA A 187 -6.60 24.47 1.74
CA ALA A 187 -7.88 25.14 1.99
C ALA A 187 -7.73 26.47 2.75
N ILE A 188 -6.63 26.67 3.48
CA ILE A 188 -6.38 27.88 4.28
C ILE A 188 -5.21 28.74 3.78
N GLY A 189 -4.46 28.27 2.78
CA GLY A 189 -3.32 29.02 2.24
C GLY A 189 -2.48 28.22 1.23
N VAL A 190 -1.25 28.64 1.04
CA VAL A 190 -0.27 27.96 0.19
C VAL A 190 0.61 27.08 1.09
N PRO A 191 0.59 25.75 0.93
CA PRO A 191 1.41 24.87 1.74
C PRO A 191 2.91 25.12 1.52
N ALA A 192 3.68 25.18 2.60
CA ALA A 192 5.13 25.08 2.55
C ALA A 192 5.53 23.63 2.25
N ILE A 193 6.37 23.44 1.24
CA ILE A 193 6.84 22.11 0.82
C ILE A 193 8.30 21.95 1.25
N LEU A 194 8.68 20.79 1.72
CA LEU A 194 10.06 20.46 2.08
C LEU A 194 10.97 20.56 0.83
N THR A 195 12.17 21.08 1.04
CA THR A 195 13.20 21.07 -0.01
C THR A 195 13.71 19.62 -0.25
N GLU A 196 14.38 19.38 -1.37
CA GLU A 196 14.99 18.08 -1.66
C GLU A 196 15.95 17.64 -0.54
N GLU A 197 16.79 18.56 -0.05
CA GLU A 197 17.71 18.32 1.07
C GLU A 197 16.97 17.90 2.35
N GLN A 198 15.87 18.58 2.68
CA GLN A 198 15.04 18.23 3.84
C GLN A 198 14.34 16.88 3.67
N VAL A 199 13.94 16.53 2.45
CA VAL A 199 13.38 15.21 2.13
C VAL A 199 14.44 14.13 2.30
N GLU A 200 15.65 14.32 1.77
CA GLU A 200 16.78 13.39 1.92
C GLU A 200 17.17 13.19 3.38
N GLU A 201 17.24 14.27 4.15
CA GLU A 201 17.49 14.22 5.60
C GLU A 201 16.41 13.40 6.32
N ALA A 202 15.13 13.63 6.00
CA ALA A 202 14.01 12.89 6.59
C ALA A 202 14.08 11.39 6.26
N VAL A 203 14.35 11.02 5.00
CA VAL A 203 14.55 9.62 4.59
C VAL A 203 15.74 8.99 5.30
N GLY A 204 16.85 9.72 5.43
CA GLY A 204 18.09 9.21 6.03
C GLY A 204 18.03 8.98 7.55
N LYS A 205 17.22 9.73 8.26
CA LYS A 205 17.06 9.61 9.73
C LYS A 205 16.38 8.32 10.17
N PHE A 206 15.55 7.76 9.32
CA PHE A 206 14.78 6.55 9.62
C PHE A 206 15.25 5.39 8.73
N LYS A 207 16.45 4.90 9.01
CA LYS A 207 16.96 3.65 8.40
C LYS A 207 15.96 2.50 8.67
N PRO A 208 15.88 1.49 7.80
CA PRO A 208 15.06 0.30 8.04
C PRO A 208 15.27 -0.24 9.46
N GLY A 209 14.20 -0.34 10.23
CA GLY A 209 14.25 -0.77 11.63
C GLY A 209 14.36 0.34 12.70
N ALA A 210 14.54 1.62 12.31
CA ALA A 210 14.62 2.72 13.29
C ALA A 210 13.25 3.20 13.80
N TYR A 211 12.18 3.03 13.01
CA TYR A 211 10.81 3.37 13.42
C TYR A 211 10.18 2.18 14.16
N GLY A 212 9.85 2.40 15.46
CA GLY A 212 9.08 1.43 16.22
C GLY A 212 9.89 0.23 16.72
N GLN A 213 11.06 0.45 17.24
CA GLN A 213 11.72 -0.50 18.16
C GLN A 213 11.08 -0.38 19.54
N HIS A 214 9.86 -0.89 19.70
CA HIS A 214 9.26 -1.15 21.01
C HIS A 214 8.44 -2.42 20.91
#